data_bec197d1b27b704777bc25e6fd8d8094
#
_entry.id   bec197d1b27b704777bc25e6fd8d8094
#
_cell.length_a   1.000
_cell.length_b   1.000
_cell.length_c   1.000
_cell.angle_alpha   90.00
_cell.angle_beta   90.00
_cell.angle_gamma   90.00
#
_symmetry.space_group_name_H-M   'P 1'
#
loop_
_entity.id
_entity.type
_entity.pdbx_description
1 polymer ?
#
loop_
_entity_poly.entity_id
_entity_poly.type
_entity_poly.pdbx_seq_one_letter_code
_entity_poly.pdbx_strand_id
1 'polypeptide(L)' 'TVVWYQNETDAATAKDIAVTLGISDVRQMSGISAPVVVLMQ' A
#
# COMPACT_ATOMS: atom_id res chain seq x y z
N THR A 1 9.05 -4.33 5.26
CA THR A 1 8.41 -3.27 4.48
C THR A 1 7.08 -3.76 3.93
N VAL A 2 6.05 -2.97 4.08
CA VAL A 2 4.70 -3.31 3.64
C VAL A 2 4.00 -2.06 3.12
N VAL A 3 3.13 -2.25 2.14
CA VAL A 3 2.29 -1.17 1.61
C VAL A 3 0.85 -1.44 2.02
N TRP A 4 0.22 -0.46 2.66
CA TRP A 4 -1.18 -0.52 3.04
C TRP A 4 -1.99 0.44 2.17
N TYR A 5 -3.17 0.02 1.76
CA TYR A 5 -4.12 0.88 1.07
C TYR A 5 -5.49 0.75 1.72
N GLN A 6 -6.29 1.80 1.63
CA GLN A 6 -7.59 1.86 2.31
C GLN A 6 -8.73 1.42 1.42
N ASN A 7 -8.77 1.90 0.17
CA ASN A 7 -9.87 1.62 -0.75
C ASN A 7 -9.41 0.76 -1.91
N GLU A 8 -10.33 -0.01 -2.48
CA GLU A 8 -10.03 -0.83 -3.65
C GLU A 8 -9.57 0.01 -4.83
N THR A 9 -10.05 1.25 -4.93
CA THR A 9 -9.63 2.17 -5.99
C THR A 9 -8.16 2.53 -5.89
N ASP A 10 -7.58 2.41 -4.69
CA ASP A 10 -6.17 2.69 -4.45
C ASP A 10 -5.30 1.44 -4.54
N ALA A 11 -5.91 0.28 -4.73
CA ALA A 11 -5.16 -0.98 -4.79
C ALA A 11 -4.15 -0.99 -5.94
N ALA A 12 -4.56 -0.50 -7.11
CA ALA A 12 -3.66 -0.43 -8.27
C ALA A 12 -2.49 0.50 -8.00
N THR A 13 -2.73 1.64 -7.35
CA THR A 13 -1.69 2.59 -6.98
C THR A 13 -0.74 1.96 -5.96
N ALA A 14 -1.29 1.27 -4.95
CA ALA A 14 -0.47 0.59 -3.94
C ALA A 14 0.42 -0.48 -4.57
N LYS A 15 -0.12 -1.27 -5.49
CA LYS A 15 0.65 -2.28 -6.19
C LYS A 15 1.75 -1.66 -7.04
N ASP A 16 1.44 -0.56 -7.70
CA ASP A 16 2.41 0.14 -8.54
C ASP A 16 3.59 0.65 -7.70
N ILE A 17 3.28 1.23 -6.55
CA ILE A 17 4.30 1.69 -5.60
C ILE A 17 5.13 0.50 -5.10
N ALA A 18 4.47 -0.59 -4.75
CA ALA A 18 5.14 -1.79 -4.26
C ALA A 18 6.12 -2.35 -5.29
N VAL A 19 5.69 -2.44 -6.54
CA VAL A 19 6.54 -2.92 -7.64
C VAL A 19 7.75 -2.01 -7.82
N THR A 20 7.54 -0.70 -7.77
CA THR A 20 8.61 0.29 -7.90
C THR A 20 9.65 0.13 -6.80
N LEU A 21 9.21 -0.17 -5.60
CA LEU A 21 10.10 -0.34 -4.44
C LEU A 21 10.59 -1.77 -4.24
N GLY A 22 10.12 -2.70 -5.06
CA GLY A 22 10.48 -4.10 -4.93
C GLY A 22 9.81 -4.79 -3.73
N ILE A 23 8.66 -4.31 -3.31
CA ILE A 23 7.91 -4.86 -2.18
C ILE A 23 6.85 -5.83 -2.70
N SER A 24 6.77 -7.00 -2.10
CA SER A 24 5.74 -7.99 -2.44
C SER A 24 4.57 -8.00 -1.46
N ASP A 25 4.69 -7.29 -0.33
CA ASP A 25 3.70 -7.31 0.73
C ASP A 25 2.80 -6.08 0.61
N VAL A 26 1.59 -6.29 0.09
CA VAL A 26 0.59 -5.24 -0.08
C VAL A 26 -0.69 -5.71 0.60
N ARG A 27 -1.23 -4.89 1.49
CA ARG A 27 -2.40 -5.27 2.30
C ARG A 27 -3.45 -4.17 2.31
N GLN A 28 -4.70 -4.58 2.33
CA GLN A 28 -5.82 -3.65 2.49
C GLN A 28 -6.07 -3.42 3.97
N MET A 29 -6.01 -2.16 4.39
CA MET A 29 -6.24 -1.76 5.77
C MET A 29 -7.23 -0.61 5.80
N SER A 30 -8.22 -0.69 6.67
CA SER A 30 -9.15 0.41 6.91
C SER A 30 -8.76 1.17 8.16
N GLY A 31 -9.21 2.42 8.28
CA GLY A 31 -8.92 3.24 9.45
C GLY A 31 -7.56 3.91 9.44
N ILE A 32 -6.81 3.81 8.33
CA ILE A 32 -5.57 4.56 8.18
C ILE A 32 -5.89 5.99 7.74
N SER A 33 -5.03 6.94 8.08
CA SER A 33 -5.29 8.35 7.85
C SER A 33 -4.91 8.80 6.42
N ALA A 34 -4.36 7.92 5.61
CA ALA A 34 -3.96 8.22 4.24
C ALA A 34 -4.50 7.12 3.31
N PRO A 35 -4.73 7.43 2.02
CA PRO A 35 -5.19 6.40 1.08
C PRO A 35 -4.17 5.29 0.87
N VAL A 36 -2.88 5.61 0.94
CA VAL A 36 -1.80 4.64 0.81
C VAL A 36 -0.72 4.98 1.84
N VAL A 37 -0.26 3.96 2.55
CA VAL A 37 0.81 4.11 3.55
C VAL A 37 1.89 3.09 3.24
N VAL A 38 3.14 3.53 3.20
CA VAL A 38 4.29 2.65 3.06
C VAL A 38 5.01 2.59 4.39
N LEU A 39 5.11 1.40 4.96
CA LEU A 39 5.84 1.17 6.19
C LEU A 39 7.20 0.59 5.84
N MET A 40 8.23 1.29 6.21
CA MET A 40 9.61 0.87 5.95
C MET A 40 10.28 0.47 7.26
N GLN A 41 11.03 -0.61 7.18
CA GLN A 41 11.81 -1.10 8.32
C GLN A 41 13.25 -1.28 7.93
#